data_88920c18277af907aa1220f2193263b2
#
_entry.id   88920c18277af907aa1220f2193263b2
#
_cell.length_a   1.000
_cell.length_b   1.000
_cell.length_c   1.000
_cell.angle_alpha   90.00
_cell.angle_beta   90.00
_cell.angle_gamma   90.00
#
_symmetry.space_group_name_H-M   'P 1'
#
loop_
_entity.id
_entity.type
_entity.pdbx_description
1 polymer ?
#
loop_
_entity_poly.entity_id
_entity_poly.type
_entity_poly.pdbx_seq_one_letter_code
_entity_poly.pdbx_strand_id
1 'polypeptide(L)'
;PIVGIKKLYCSTEEEIAKQHLFYWNRNDVPISILILPGEVRLYNNFSCKKGKALLYKIQNANKMCNCSLLNDLKASQIVTKVVWERLAELSNPGERVDKQLLFNLKSTVLQACNEYGMELEKAYNFMSQCIFIKYLEDRNMLTKKAFEKWNVNSYTQLLEQGNSEYIYEFFCFLKRRFNGDLFSIKKDDIP
;
A
#
# COMPACT_ATOMS: atom_id res chain seq x y z
N PRO A 1 -6.32 15.94 1.11
CA PRO A 1 -7.54 16.14 0.31
C PRO A 1 -8.59 15.10 0.71
N ILE A 2 -9.87 15.51 0.69
CA ILE A 2 -10.98 14.68 1.14
C ILE A 2 -11.55 13.87 -0.02
N VAL A 3 -11.47 14.42 -1.22
CA VAL A 3 -11.95 13.79 -2.45
C VAL A 3 -10.89 13.92 -3.53
N GLY A 4 -10.53 12.81 -4.15
CA GLY A 4 -9.66 12.78 -5.32
C GLY A 4 -10.51 12.83 -6.59
N ILE A 5 -10.21 13.75 -7.51
CA ILE A 5 -10.88 13.82 -8.81
C ILE A 5 -9.84 13.58 -9.89
N LYS A 6 -10.10 12.62 -10.78
CA LYS A 6 -9.25 12.30 -11.92
C LYS A 6 -10.07 12.12 -13.18
N LYS A 7 -9.70 12.85 -14.23
CA LYS A 7 -10.22 12.63 -15.57
C LYS A 7 -9.31 11.61 -16.29
N LEU A 8 -9.89 10.58 -16.83
CA LEU A 8 -9.22 9.58 -17.65
C LEU A 8 -9.71 9.70 -19.10
N TYR A 9 -8.80 9.64 -20.03
CA TYR A 9 -9.10 9.71 -21.45
C TYR A 9 -9.32 8.32 -22.07
N CYS A 10 -8.95 7.27 -21.33
CA CYS A 10 -9.17 5.88 -21.66
C CYS A 10 -10.10 5.24 -20.62
N SER A 11 -10.95 4.31 -21.06
CA SER A 11 -11.95 3.64 -20.20
C SER A 11 -11.69 2.14 -20.04
N THR A 12 -10.43 1.69 -20.17
CA THR A 12 -10.09 0.30 -19.91
C THR A 12 -10.23 0.00 -18.42
N GLU A 13 -10.84 -1.13 -18.08
CA GLU A 13 -11.02 -1.56 -16.68
C GLU A 13 -9.67 -1.69 -15.95
N GLU A 14 -8.59 -2.04 -16.67
CA GLU A 14 -7.25 -2.13 -16.11
C GLU A 14 -6.71 -0.77 -15.65
N GLU A 15 -6.89 0.27 -16.45
CA GLU A 15 -6.46 1.63 -16.11
C GLU A 15 -7.26 2.22 -14.95
N ILE A 16 -8.56 1.96 -14.95
CA ILE A 16 -9.46 2.32 -13.85
C ILE A 16 -9.01 1.64 -12.54
N ALA A 17 -8.72 0.33 -12.60
CA ALA A 17 -8.25 -0.42 -11.45
C ALA A 17 -6.88 0.09 -10.93
N LYS A 18 -5.94 0.41 -11.81
CA LYS A 18 -4.66 1.03 -11.45
C LYS A 18 -4.85 2.37 -10.76
N GLN A 19 -5.74 3.20 -11.27
CA GLN A 19 -6.00 4.51 -10.68
C GLN A 19 -6.69 4.40 -9.32
N HIS A 20 -7.63 3.47 -9.15
CA HIS A 20 -8.23 3.21 -7.84
C HIS A 20 -7.20 2.68 -6.84
N LEU A 21 -6.36 1.72 -7.25
CA LEU A 21 -5.27 1.18 -6.43
C LEU A 21 -4.27 2.27 -5.99
N PHE A 22 -3.98 3.23 -6.87
CA PHE A 22 -3.15 4.39 -6.54
C PHE A 22 -3.73 5.19 -5.37
N TYR A 23 -5.04 5.49 -5.37
CA TYR A 23 -5.69 6.21 -4.27
C TYR A 23 -5.79 5.37 -3.00
N TRP A 24 -6.06 4.07 -3.12
CA TRP A 24 -6.09 3.15 -1.98
C TRP A 24 -4.72 3.09 -1.28
N ASN A 25 -3.63 2.98 -2.04
CA ASN A 25 -2.27 2.94 -1.50
C ASN A 25 -1.87 4.25 -0.81
N ARG A 26 -2.35 5.39 -1.29
CA ARG A 26 -2.09 6.68 -0.64
C ARG A 26 -2.72 6.80 0.73
N ASN A 27 -3.86 6.14 0.95
CA ASN A 27 -4.59 6.09 2.22
C ASN A 27 -4.93 7.49 2.82
N ASP A 28 -4.85 8.55 2.01
CA ASP A 28 -5.08 9.95 2.42
C ASP A 28 -6.36 10.54 1.82
N VAL A 29 -6.97 9.83 0.86
CA VAL A 29 -8.15 10.28 0.11
C VAL A 29 -9.26 9.23 0.24
N PRO A 30 -10.26 9.44 1.09
CA PRO A 30 -11.35 8.48 1.32
C PRO A 30 -12.16 8.13 0.08
N ILE A 31 -12.44 9.12 -0.78
CA ILE A 31 -13.25 8.95 -1.99
C ILE A 31 -12.47 9.43 -3.21
N SER A 32 -12.56 8.70 -4.30
CA SER A 32 -12.15 9.17 -5.62
C SER A 32 -13.30 9.17 -6.61
N ILE A 33 -13.31 10.20 -7.46
CA ILE A 33 -14.23 10.37 -8.57
C ILE A 33 -13.41 10.23 -9.85
N LEU A 34 -13.69 9.19 -10.63
CA LEU A 34 -13.08 8.98 -11.93
C LEU A 34 -14.06 9.42 -13.01
N ILE A 35 -13.66 10.41 -13.80
CA ILE A 35 -14.42 10.92 -14.93
C ILE A 35 -13.90 10.22 -16.18
N LEU A 36 -14.74 9.41 -16.80
CA LEU A 36 -14.44 8.59 -17.97
C LEU A 36 -15.22 9.10 -19.19
N PRO A 37 -14.84 8.74 -20.40
CA PRO A 37 -15.65 9.00 -21.57
C PRO A 37 -17.04 8.34 -21.43
N GLY A 38 -18.10 9.16 -21.28
CA GLY A 38 -19.48 8.71 -21.17
C GLY A 38 -19.98 8.26 -19.81
N GLU A 39 -19.10 8.17 -18.79
CA GLU A 39 -19.52 7.78 -17.44
C GLU A 39 -18.66 8.42 -16.34
N VAL A 40 -19.22 8.45 -15.13
CA VAL A 40 -18.51 8.86 -13.92
C VAL A 40 -18.61 7.73 -12.90
N ARG A 41 -17.49 7.36 -12.29
CA ARG A 41 -17.42 6.35 -11.25
C ARG A 41 -16.93 6.96 -9.94
N LEU A 42 -17.59 6.60 -8.83
CA LEU A 42 -17.18 6.96 -7.48
C LEU A 42 -16.66 5.73 -6.76
N TYR A 43 -15.50 5.86 -6.14
CA TYR A 43 -14.85 4.77 -5.43
C TYR A 43 -14.64 5.11 -3.95
N ASN A 44 -14.86 4.11 -3.11
CA ASN A 44 -14.37 4.08 -1.74
C ASN A 44 -12.91 3.62 -1.75
N ASN A 45 -12.00 4.50 -1.40
CA ASN A 45 -10.57 4.20 -1.39
C ASN A 45 -10.10 3.51 -0.09
N PHE A 46 -11.00 3.19 0.82
CA PHE A 46 -10.67 2.35 1.99
C PHE A 46 -10.86 0.86 1.70
N SER A 47 -11.41 0.47 0.55
CA SER A 47 -11.54 -0.92 0.13
C SER A 47 -10.90 -1.15 -1.23
N CYS A 48 -10.12 -2.23 -1.37
CA CYS A 48 -9.58 -2.70 -2.66
C CYS A 48 -10.36 -3.89 -3.23
N LYS A 49 -11.34 -4.43 -2.50
CA LYS A 49 -12.11 -5.61 -2.95
C LYS A 49 -13.06 -5.23 -4.08
N LYS A 50 -12.99 -6.01 -5.18
CA LYS A 50 -13.93 -5.90 -6.29
C LYS A 50 -15.39 -5.95 -5.76
N GLY A 51 -16.24 -5.01 -6.18
CA GLY A 51 -17.65 -4.90 -5.78
C GLY A 51 -17.89 -4.06 -4.52
N LYS A 52 -16.92 -3.90 -3.62
CA LYS A 52 -17.04 -3.03 -2.44
C LYS A 52 -16.42 -1.65 -2.64
N ALA A 53 -15.44 -1.56 -3.51
CA ALA A 53 -14.75 -0.31 -3.81
C ALA A 53 -15.60 0.64 -4.65
N LEU A 54 -16.32 0.13 -5.65
CA LEU A 54 -17.17 0.93 -6.51
C LEU A 54 -18.46 1.28 -5.77
N LEU A 55 -18.64 2.55 -5.42
CA LEU A 55 -19.84 3.05 -4.74
C LEU A 55 -20.96 3.40 -5.73
N TYR A 56 -20.61 4.05 -6.85
CA TYR A 56 -21.56 4.52 -7.83
C TYR A 56 -20.98 4.52 -9.24
N LYS A 57 -21.83 4.18 -10.21
CA LYS A 57 -21.57 4.29 -11.64
C LYS A 57 -22.69 5.10 -12.30
N ILE A 58 -22.35 6.23 -12.90
CA ILE A 58 -23.30 7.17 -13.51
C ILE A 58 -22.99 7.21 -15.01
N GLN A 59 -23.90 6.70 -15.85
CA GLN A 59 -23.73 6.58 -17.29
C GLN A 59 -24.22 7.79 -18.11
N ASN A 60 -24.77 8.82 -17.49
CA ASN A 60 -25.24 10.03 -18.17
C ASN A 60 -24.98 11.25 -17.30
N ALA A 61 -24.29 12.25 -17.84
CA ALA A 61 -24.02 13.49 -17.14
C ALA A 61 -25.28 14.18 -16.59
N ASN A 62 -26.42 14.05 -17.29
CA ASN A 62 -27.71 14.59 -16.84
C ASN A 62 -28.28 13.89 -15.60
N LYS A 63 -27.81 12.70 -15.26
CA LYS A 63 -28.17 11.96 -14.04
C LYS A 63 -27.27 12.28 -12.85
N MET A 64 -26.19 13.04 -13.04
CA MET A 64 -25.28 13.42 -11.94
C MET A 64 -25.99 14.24 -10.86
N CYS A 65 -26.92 15.12 -11.26
CA CYS A 65 -27.67 15.94 -10.31
C CYS A 65 -28.58 15.15 -9.36
N ASN A 66 -28.94 13.93 -9.71
CA ASN A 66 -29.81 13.06 -8.92
C ASN A 66 -29.05 12.02 -8.08
N CYS A 67 -27.71 12.03 -8.11
CA CYS A 67 -26.93 11.12 -7.29
C CYS A 67 -26.86 11.64 -5.84
N SER A 68 -27.49 10.93 -4.92
CA SER A 68 -27.53 11.30 -3.49
C SER A 68 -26.13 11.47 -2.92
N LEU A 69 -25.21 10.56 -3.26
CA LEU A 69 -23.82 10.60 -2.77
C LEU A 69 -23.06 11.85 -3.25
N LEU A 70 -23.30 12.31 -4.49
CA LEU A 70 -22.70 13.57 -4.97
C LEU A 70 -23.25 14.80 -4.24
N ASN A 71 -24.53 14.75 -3.83
CA ASN A 71 -25.11 15.79 -3.00
C ASN A 71 -24.48 15.81 -1.59
N ASP A 72 -24.15 14.64 -1.04
CA ASP A 72 -23.47 14.51 0.25
C ASP A 72 -22.01 15.01 0.18
N LEU A 73 -21.39 15.00 -0.99
CA LEU A 73 -20.04 15.53 -1.24
C LEU A 73 -20.00 17.06 -1.48
N LYS A 74 -21.11 17.77 -1.32
CA LYS A 74 -21.08 19.25 -1.33
C LYS A 74 -20.23 19.78 -0.18
N ALA A 75 -19.58 20.90 -0.41
CA ALA A 75 -18.70 21.52 0.59
C ALA A 75 -19.36 21.71 1.96
N SER A 76 -20.65 22.09 1.98
CA SER A 76 -21.43 22.24 3.21
C SER A 76 -21.55 20.94 3.99
N GLN A 77 -21.81 19.81 3.33
CA GLN A 77 -21.96 18.50 3.95
C GLN A 77 -20.61 17.93 4.44
N ILE A 78 -19.55 18.24 3.72
CA ILE A 78 -18.17 17.89 4.10
C ILE A 78 -17.77 18.60 5.40
N VAL A 79 -18.05 19.89 5.48
CA VAL A 79 -17.74 20.72 6.66
C VAL A 79 -18.55 20.30 7.89
N THR A 80 -19.83 19.93 7.71
CA THR A 80 -20.72 19.50 8.80
C THR A 80 -20.49 18.06 9.27
N LYS A 81 -19.53 17.35 8.66
CA LYS A 81 -19.18 15.95 8.98
C LYS A 81 -20.23 14.88 8.65
N VAL A 82 -21.41 15.23 8.17
CA VAL A 82 -22.48 14.27 7.82
C VAL A 82 -22.01 13.22 6.81
N VAL A 83 -21.17 13.66 5.86
CA VAL A 83 -20.57 12.75 4.87
C VAL A 83 -19.71 11.67 5.51
N TRP A 84 -19.07 11.96 6.63
CA TRP A 84 -18.15 11.04 7.31
C TRP A 84 -18.87 9.93 8.06
N GLU A 85 -20.03 10.22 8.63
CA GLU A 85 -20.87 9.21 9.27
C GLU A 85 -21.36 8.20 8.23
N ARG A 86 -21.82 8.68 7.09
CA ARG A 86 -22.23 7.83 5.96
C ARG A 86 -21.07 7.02 5.35
N LEU A 87 -19.90 7.63 5.24
CA LEU A 87 -18.70 6.94 4.76
C LEU A 87 -18.18 5.91 5.76
N ALA A 88 -18.32 6.16 7.05
CA ALA A 88 -17.98 5.20 8.09
C ALA A 88 -18.82 3.92 7.99
N GLU A 89 -20.11 4.04 7.64
CA GLU A 89 -20.98 2.88 7.38
C GLU A 89 -20.54 2.09 6.12
N LEU A 90 -20.01 2.78 5.12
CA LEU A 90 -19.57 2.17 3.86
C LEU A 90 -18.12 1.64 3.93
N SER A 91 -17.31 2.14 4.86
CA SER A 91 -15.90 1.78 5.00
C SER A 91 -15.71 0.75 6.12
N ASN A 92 -15.17 -0.41 5.77
CA ASN A 92 -14.64 -1.33 6.77
C ASN A 92 -13.22 -0.86 7.15
N PRO A 93 -13.01 -0.34 8.38
CA PRO A 93 -11.68 0.13 8.79
C PRO A 93 -10.58 -0.93 8.69
N GLY A 94 -10.95 -2.21 8.75
CA GLY A 94 -10.03 -3.35 8.59
C GLY A 94 -9.49 -3.54 7.16
N GLU A 95 -10.13 -2.94 6.15
CA GLU A 95 -9.70 -3.04 4.75
C GLU A 95 -8.71 -1.94 4.34
N ARG A 96 -8.44 -0.99 5.21
CA ARG A 96 -7.44 0.07 4.95
C ARG A 96 -6.04 -0.52 4.80
N VAL A 97 -5.24 0.07 3.90
CA VAL A 97 -3.90 -0.42 3.59
C VAL A 97 -2.98 -0.46 4.81
N ASP A 98 -3.05 0.53 5.69
CA ASP A 98 -2.28 0.58 6.93
C ASP A 98 -2.65 -0.56 7.89
N LYS A 99 -3.94 -0.89 8.00
CA LYS A 99 -4.42 -2.00 8.82
C LYS A 99 -4.03 -3.35 8.24
N GLN A 100 -4.15 -3.51 6.91
CA GLN A 100 -3.71 -4.72 6.22
C GLN A 100 -2.20 -4.93 6.37
N LEU A 101 -1.40 -3.87 6.22
CA LEU A 101 0.04 -3.94 6.42
C LEU A 101 0.40 -4.38 7.86
N LEU A 102 -0.23 -3.78 8.87
CA LEU A 102 -0.02 -4.14 10.27
C LEU A 102 -0.45 -5.58 10.57
N PHE A 103 -1.58 -6.02 10.01
CA PHE A 103 -2.06 -7.39 10.16
C PHE A 103 -1.07 -8.38 9.54
N ASN A 104 -0.62 -8.14 8.30
CA ASN A 104 0.34 -8.99 7.61
C ASN A 104 1.68 -9.03 8.37
N LEU A 105 2.19 -7.87 8.80
CA LEU A 105 3.42 -7.79 9.59
C LEU A 105 3.33 -8.64 10.86
N LYS A 106 2.25 -8.45 11.64
CA LYS A 106 2.03 -9.22 12.87
C LYS A 106 1.94 -10.73 12.59
N SER A 107 1.19 -11.11 11.56
CA SER A 107 1.05 -12.50 11.14
C SER A 107 2.39 -13.13 10.78
N THR A 108 3.19 -12.45 9.96
CA THR A 108 4.51 -12.94 9.53
C THR A 108 5.50 -13.04 10.70
N VAL A 109 5.50 -12.06 11.61
CA VAL A 109 6.34 -12.11 12.82
C VAL A 109 5.96 -13.29 13.70
N LEU A 110 4.65 -13.52 13.93
CA LEU A 110 4.20 -14.67 14.73
C LEU A 110 4.55 -16.00 14.05
N GLN A 111 4.46 -16.06 12.73
CA GLN A 111 4.90 -17.23 11.98
C GLN A 111 6.40 -17.49 12.15
N ALA A 112 7.23 -16.45 12.04
CA ALA A 112 8.67 -16.56 12.25
C ALA A 112 9.01 -17.08 13.67
N CYS A 113 8.29 -16.63 14.68
CA CYS A 113 8.48 -17.13 16.06
C CYS A 113 8.03 -18.59 16.22
N ASN A 114 6.88 -18.96 15.67
CA ASN A 114 6.28 -20.27 15.91
C ASN A 114 6.91 -21.40 15.06
N GLU A 115 7.24 -21.10 13.79
CA GLU A 115 7.74 -22.11 12.85
C GLU A 115 9.26 -22.20 12.87
N TYR A 116 9.97 -21.08 13.06
CA TYR A 116 11.43 -21.01 13.01
C TYR A 116 12.07 -20.76 14.38
N GLY A 117 11.29 -20.66 15.47
CA GLY A 117 11.81 -20.45 16.83
C GLY A 117 12.50 -19.11 17.04
N MET A 118 12.24 -18.12 16.17
CA MET A 118 12.87 -16.82 16.26
C MET A 118 12.36 -16.05 17.47
N GLU A 119 13.25 -15.39 18.20
CA GLU A 119 12.89 -14.50 19.30
C GLU A 119 12.06 -13.31 18.77
N LEU A 120 11.01 -12.94 19.48
CA LEU A 120 10.03 -11.93 19.05
C LEU A 120 10.68 -10.59 18.66
N GLU A 121 11.61 -10.11 19.47
CA GLU A 121 12.31 -8.85 19.20
C GLU A 121 13.15 -8.92 17.91
N LYS A 122 13.84 -10.04 17.72
CA LYS A 122 14.64 -10.28 16.51
C LYS A 122 13.77 -10.36 15.26
N ALA A 123 12.61 -11.04 15.36
CA ALA A 123 11.66 -11.14 14.26
C ALA A 123 11.10 -9.76 13.87
N TYR A 124 10.73 -8.92 14.84
CA TYR A 124 10.30 -7.55 14.56
C TYR A 124 11.41 -6.70 13.93
N ASN A 125 12.62 -6.78 14.46
CA ASN A 125 13.77 -6.03 13.93
C ASN A 125 14.07 -6.43 12.49
N PHE A 126 14.14 -7.74 12.21
CA PHE A 126 14.39 -8.26 10.86
C PHE A 126 13.29 -7.82 9.87
N MET A 127 12.02 -7.98 10.24
CA MET A 127 10.90 -7.57 9.39
C MET A 127 10.89 -6.05 9.11
N SER A 128 11.21 -5.25 10.13
CA SER A 128 11.30 -3.79 9.98
C SER A 128 12.42 -3.40 9.00
N GLN A 129 13.56 -4.09 9.06
CA GLN A 129 14.67 -3.92 8.14
C GLN A 129 14.27 -4.30 6.70
N CYS A 130 13.57 -5.43 6.51
CA CYS A 130 13.07 -5.86 5.21
C CYS A 130 12.12 -4.82 4.57
N ILE A 131 11.18 -4.28 5.36
CA ILE A 131 10.26 -3.23 4.90
C ILE A 131 11.04 -1.99 4.50
N PHE A 132 12.02 -1.58 5.30
CA PHE A 132 12.81 -0.40 4.99
C PHE A 132 13.67 -0.58 3.74
N ILE A 133 14.23 -1.77 3.51
CA ILE A 133 14.96 -2.09 2.27
C ILE A 133 14.03 -1.95 1.06
N LYS A 134 12.82 -2.50 1.14
CA LYS A 134 11.83 -2.35 0.07
C LYS A 134 11.46 -0.90 -0.18
N TYR A 135 11.29 -0.11 0.87
CA TYR A 135 11.06 1.33 0.74
C TYR A 135 12.22 2.03 0.02
N LEU A 136 13.49 1.69 0.32
CA LEU A 136 14.65 2.25 -0.35
C LEU A 136 14.72 1.85 -1.84
N GLU A 137 14.33 0.62 -2.19
CA GLU A 137 14.20 0.18 -3.59
C GLU A 137 13.12 0.99 -4.32
N ASP A 138 11.91 1.10 -3.77
CA ASP A 138 10.79 1.81 -4.37
C ASP A 138 11.08 3.31 -4.58
N ARG A 139 11.96 3.88 -3.76
CA ARG A 139 12.46 5.26 -3.89
C ARG A 139 13.67 5.39 -4.80
N ASN A 140 14.10 4.31 -5.46
CA ASN A 140 15.33 4.27 -6.29
C ASN A 140 16.61 4.66 -5.54
N MET A 141 16.62 4.58 -4.21
CA MET A 141 17.82 4.79 -3.39
C MET A 141 18.72 3.54 -3.41
N LEU A 142 18.12 2.36 -3.56
CA LEU A 142 18.77 1.10 -3.89
C LEU A 142 18.43 0.72 -5.34
N THR A 143 19.38 0.92 -6.22
CA THR A 143 19.23 0.56 -7.64
C THR A 143 19.78 -0.84 -7.91
N LYS A 144 19.55 -1.40 -9.09
CA LYS A 144 20.11 -2.70 -9.51
C LYS A 144 21.60 -2.83 -9.25
N LYS A 145 22.36 -1.74 -9.39
CA LYS A 145 23.81 -1.71 -9.08
C LYS A 145 24.15 -2.11 -7.65
N ALA A 146 23.24 -1.87 -6.71
CA ALA A 146 23.46 -2.26 -5.31
C ALA A 146 23.44 -3.78 -5.11
N PHE A 147 22.88 -4.52 -6.05
CA PHE A 147 22.69 -5.97 -6.00
C PHE A 147 23.62 -6.75 -6.95
N GLU A 148 24.42 -6.06 -7.78
CA GLU A 148 25.31 -6.68 -8.79
C GLU A 148 26.26 -7.71 -8.18
N LYS A 149 26.78 -7.44 -6.98
CA LYS A 149 27.71 -8.37 -6.27
C LYS A 149 27.13 -9.78 -6.10
N TRP A 150 25.80 -9.88 -5.93
CA TRP A 150 25.09 -11.14 -5.69
C TRP A 150 24.38 -11.66 -6.94
N ASN A 151 24.63 -11.03 -8.09
CA ASN A 151 24.04 -11.40 -9.39
C ASN A 151 22.51 -11.43 -9.39
N VAL A 152 21.89 -10.48 -8.67
CA VAL A 152 20.43 -10.28 -8.61
C VAL A 152 20.07 -8.83 -8.91
N ASN A 153 18.79 -8.56 -9.16
CA ASN A 153 18.31 -7.22 -9.53
C ASN A 153 17.49 -6.52 -8.43
N SER A 154 17.15 -7.25 -7.37
CA SER A 154 16.29 -6.76 -6.29
C SER A 154 16.53 -7.52 -4.99
N TYR A 155 16.09 -6.92 -3.88
CA TYR A 155 16.11 -7.58 -2.58
C TYR A 155 15.24 -8.85 -2.55
N THR A 156 14.11 -8.84 -3.22
CA THR A 156 13.25 -10.03 -3.32
C THR A 156 14.01 -11.20 -3.94
N GLN A 157 14.70 -10.98 -5.06
CA GLN A 157 15.52 -12.02 -5.70
C GLN A 157 16.67 -12.50 -4.81
N LEU A 158 17.26 -11.61 -4.00
CA LEU A 158 18.30 -11.98 -3.04
C LEU A 158 17.74 -12.92 -1.97
N LEU A 159 16.54 -12.67 -1.46
CA LEU A 159 15.86 -13.54 -0.50
C LEU A 159 15.49 -14.89 -1.12
N GLU A 160 15.01 -14.89 -2.37
CA GLU A 160 14.63 -16.10 -3.11
C GLU A 160 15.82 -17.07 -3.34
N GLN A 161 17.05 -16.58 -3.34
CA GLN A 161 18.23 -17.43 -3.40
C GLN A 161 18.42 -18.29 -2.14
N GLY A 162 17.80 -17.93 -1.00
CA GLY A 162 17.88 -18.67 0.24
C GLY A 162 19.29 -18.75 0.84
N ASN A 163 20.22 -17.87 0.43
CA ASN A 163 21.60 -17.86 0.91
C ASN A 163 21.74 -16.85 2.06
N SER A 164 21.76 -17.36 3.30
CA SER A 164 21.89 -16.54 4.50
C SER A 164 23.18 -15.72 4.55
N GLU A 165 24.27 -16.22 3.96
CA GLU A 165 25.53 -15.49 3.87
C GLU A 165 25.43 -14.25 2.99
N TYR A 166 24.77 -14.36 1.84
CA TYR A 166 24.51 -13.23 0.94
C TYR A 166 23.60 -12.19 1.58
N ILE A 167 22.60 -12.65 2.32
CA ILE A 167 21.70 -11.75 3.06
C ILE A 167 22.52 -11.00 4.13
N TYR A 168 23.34 -11.69 4.92
CA TYR A 168 24.21 -11.06 5.92
C TYR A 168 25.17 -10.04 5.32
N GLU A 169 25.87 -10.42 4.24
CA GLU A 169 26.77 -9.49 3.54
C GLU A 169 26.05 -8.25 3.02
N PHE A 170 24.81 -8.42 2.52
CA PHE A 170 23.98 -7.32 2.05
C PHE A 170 23.61 -6.37 3.19
N PHE A 171 23.24 -6.88 4.36
CA PHE A 171 23.01 -6.06 5.55
C PHE A 171 24.28 -5.32 5.99
N CYS A 172 25.43 -5.97 5.96
CA CYS A 172 26.72 -5.32 6.23
C CYS A 172 27.03 -4.21 5.22
N PHE A 173 26.68 -4.40 3.95
CA PHE A 173 26.79 -3.37 2.91
C PHE A 173 25.88 -2.19 3.22
N LEU A 174 24.61 -2.42 3.57
CA LEU A 174 23.65 -1.38 3.92
C LEU A 174 24.08 -0.59 5.16
N LYS A 175 24.56 -1.27 6.21
CA LYS A 175 25.09 -0.64 7.41
C LYS A 175 26.19 0.35 7.08
N ARG A 176 27.13 -0.04 6.23
CA ARG A 176 28.24 0.85 5.79
C ARG A 176 27.74 2.02 4.93
N ARG A 177 26.79 1.75 4.04
CA ARG A 177 26.29 2.75 3.08
C ARG A 177 25.44 3.83 3.75
N PHE A 178 24.60 3.45 4.71
CA PHE A 178 23.65 4.35 5.37
C PHE A 178 24.10 4.77 6.78
N ASN A 179 25.27 4.29 7.23
CA ASN A 179 25.88 4.62 8.53
C ASN A 179 24.88 4.57 9.71
N GLY A 180 24.04 3.53 9.74
CA GLY A 180 22.95 3.42 10.70
C GLY A 180 22.92 2.11 11.45
N ASP A 181 22.50 2.18 12.72
CA ASP A 181 22.32 1.00 13.57
C ASP A 181 21.13 0.13 13.15
N LEU A 182 20.23 0.68 12.29
CA LEU A 182 19.07 -0.04 11.79
C LEU A 182 19.44 -1.37 11.12
N PHE A 183 20.59 -1.44 10.44
CA PHE A 183 21.04 -2.65 9.74
C PHE A 183 22.05 -3.46 10.55
N SER A 184 22.09 -3.30 11.87
CA SER A 184 22.91 -4.12 12.75
C SER A 184 22.24 -5.46 12.97
N ILE A 185 22.71 -6.47 12.26
CA ILE A 185 22.24 -7.86 12.36
C ILE A 185 23.43 -8.76 12.66
N LYS A 186 23.23 -9.79 13.45
CA LYS A 186 24.20 -10.88 13.64
C LYS A 186 23.90 -11.99 12.62
N LYS A 187 24.94 -12.73 12.21
CA LYS A 187 24.78 -13.81 11.22
C LYS A 187 23.75 -14.86 11.68
N ASP A 188 23.71 -15.15 12.97
CA ASP A 188 22.80 -16.11 13.61
C ASP A 188 21.35 -15.59 13.75
N ASP A 189 21.09 -14.33 13.43
CA ASP A 189 19.74 -13.72 13.48
C ASP A 189 19.03 -13.79 12.12
N ILE A 190 19.68 -14.34 11.09
CA ILE A 190 19.08 -14.52 9.76
C ILE A 190 18.49 -15.94 9.71
N PRO A 191 17.19 -16.07 9.40
CA PRO A 191 16.52 -17.37 9.31
C PRO A 191 17.03 -18.25 8.17
#